data_cf56384b72f8a1b80838d839a74e272d
#
_entry.id   cf56384b72f8a1b80838d839a74e272d
#
_cell.length_a   1.000
_cell.length_b   1.000
_cell.length_c   1.000
_cell.angle_alpha   90.00
_cell.angle_beta   90.00
_cell.angle_gamma   90.00
#
_symmetry.space_group_name_H-M   'P 1'
#
loop_
_entity.id
_entity.type
_entity.pdbx_description
1 polymer ?
#
loop_
_entity_poly.entity_id
_entity_poly.type
_entity_poly.pdbx_seq_one_letter_code
_entity_poly.pdbx_strand_id
1 'polypeptide(L)'
;VLDTDTLRKDLRQVDHDDHDVDAHPDLYSAATTEETYRMLLEHAELLLIGGESVVLDATWSDAGHREAARAMAARHGAGVEELECRLDSGIARRRIADRNLLGGDASDATPDLVDRMPRHPWPEARPIDTSRTPDAVVDQIVDGLFGAGGVPTTFDTVSRA
;
A
#
# COMPACT_ATOMS: atom_id res chain seq x y z
N VAL A 1 -5.26 3.34 7.21
CA VAL A 1 -4.39 2.99 6.08
C VAL A 1 -3.49 4.16 5.78
N LEU A 2 -2.22 3.91 5.55
CA LEU A 2 -1.24 4.85 5.02
C LEU A 2 -0.77 4.33 3.67
N ASP A 3 -0.79 5.18 2.64
CA ASP A 3 -0.36 4.81 1.29
C ASP A 3 0.74 5.74 0.77
N THR A 4 1.62 5.19 -0.07
CA THR A 4 2.77 5.92 -0.60
C THR A 4 2.40 6.91 -1.69
N ASP A 5 1.30 6.73 -2.41
CA ASP A 5 0.94 7.62 -3.52
C ASP A 5 0.44 8.95 -2.97
N THR A 6 -0.45 8.92 -1.97
CA THR A 6 -0.90 10.12 -1.23
C THR A 6 0.29 10.83 -0.57
N LEU A 7 1.11 10.11 0.22
CA LEU A 7 2.24 10.70 0.94
C LEU A 7 3.27 11.34 -0.01
N ARG A 8 3.52 10.73 -1.17
CA ARG A 8 4.45 11.26 -2.18
C ARG A 8 3.96 12.58 -2.75
N LYS A 9 2.67 12.67 -3.08
CA LYS A 9 2.06 13.90 -3.59
C LYS A 9 2.03 15.00 -2.53
N ASP A 10 1.68 14.67 -1.29
CA ASP A 10 1.74 15.60 -0.17
C ASP A 10 3.16 16.16 0.04
N LEU A 11 4.17 15.29 0.03
CA LEU A 11 5.58 15.65 0.19
C LEU A 11 6.03 16.66 -0.87
N ARG A 12 5.54 16.53 -2.09
CA ARG A 12 5.90 17.39 -3.22
C ARG A 12 4.89 18.50 -3.48
N GLN A 13 3.83 18.62 -2.67
CA GLN A 13 2.75 19.60 -2.81
C GLN A 13 2.06 19.50 -4.18
N VAL A 14 1.91 18.27 -4.68
CA VAL A 14 1.19 17.93 -5.91
C VAL A 14 -0.25 17.58 -5.53
N ASP A 15 -1.21 18.06 -6.31
CA ASP A 15 -2.61 17.70 -6.12
C ASP A 15 -2.82 16.19 -6.32
N HIS A 16 -3.65 15.55 -5.51
CA HIS A 16 -3.89 14.11 -5.59
C HIS A 16 -4.54 13.70 -6.92
N ASP A 17 -5.29 14.60 -7.54
CA ASP A 17 -5.92 14.39 -8.85
C ASP A 17 -5.03 14.83 -10.03
N ASP A 18 -3.83 15.35 -9.77
CA ASP A 18 -2.85 15.66 -10.81
C ASP A 18 -2.05 14.42 -11.19
N HIS A 19 -2.25 13.92 -12.40
CA HIS A 19 -1.59 12.73 -12.94
C HIS A 19 -0.57 13.05 -14.04
N ASP A 20 -0.20 14.32 -14.22
CA ASP A 20 0.85 14.72 -15.16
C ASP A 20 2.25 14.48 -14.57
N VAL A 21 2.70 13.23 -14.64
CA VAL A 21 4.02 12.82 -14.15
C VAL A 21 5.16 13.59 -14.85
N ASP A 22 4.97 13.99 -16.11
CA ASP A 22 5.97 14.75 -16.87
C ASP A 22 6.12 16.18 -16.33
N ALA A 23 5.07 16.75 -15.76
CA ALA A 23 5.13 18.04 -15.07
C ALA A 23 5.89 17.96 -13.74
N HIS A 24 6.02 16.76 -13.15
CA HIS A 24 6.62 16.53 -11.84
C HIS A 24 7.78 15.50 -11.91
N PRO A 25 8.89 15.78 -12.61
CA PRO A 25 9.94 14.79 -12.90
C PRO A 25 10.63 14.23 -11.66
N ASP A 26 10.59 14.94 -10.53
CA ASP A 26 11.18 14.50 -9.27
C ASP A 26 10.25 13.62 -8.43
N LEU A 27 8.96 13.48 -8.81
CA LEU A 27 7.95 12.79 -8.01
C LEU A 27 8.33 11.32 -7.75
N TYR A 28 8.92 10.66 -8.75
CA TYR A 28 9.35 9.26 -8.68
C TYR A 28 10.88 9.10 -8.65
N SER A 29 11.62 10.16 -8.29
CA SER A 29 13.07 10.06 -8.10
C SER A 29 13.40 9.10 -6.94
N ALA A 30 14.60 8.52 -6.95
CA ALA A 30 15.07 7.68 -5.85
C ALA A 30 15.03 8.43 -4.50
N ALA A 31 15.44 9.70 -4.50
CA ALA A 31 15.42 10.53 -3.29
C ALA A 31 14.01 10.73 -2.74
N THR A 32 13.03 11.04 -3.61
CA THR A 32 11.62 11.18 -3.21
C THR A 32 11.06 9.86 -2.72
N THR A 33 11.42 8.76 -3.36
CA THR A 33 10.98 7.42 -2.93
C THR A 33 11.48 7.10 -1.53
N GLU A 34 12.78 7.29 -1.26
CA GLU A 34 13.36 7.09 0.07
C GLU A 34 12.67 7.96 1.13
N GLU A 35 12.44 9.23 0.82
CA GLU A 35 11.77 10.17 1.72
C GLU A 35 10.31 9.75 1.98
N THR A 36 9.60 9.30 0.95
CA THR A 36 8.21 8.81 1.08
C THR A 36 8.13 7.59 2.01
N TYR A 37 9.02 6.59 1.84
CA TYR A 37 9.04 5.43 2.72
C TYR A 37 9.45 5.80 4.15
N ARG A 38 10.38 6.73 4.34
CA ARG A 38 10.73 7.24 5.66
C ARG A 38 9.51 7.85 6.35
N MET A 39 8.78 8.74 5.68
CA MET A 39 7.55 9.35 6.21
C MET A 39 6.46 8.32 6.48
N LEU A 40 6.27 7.34 5.58
CA LEU A 40 5.31 6.25 5.77
C LEU A 40 5.58 5.52 7.09
N LEU A 41 6.84 5.17 7.36
CA LEU A 41 7.23 4.47 8.58
C LEU A 41 7.16 5.36 9.83
N GLU A 42 7.50 6.64 9.74
CA GLU A 42 7.34 7.60 10.84
C GLU A 42 5.87 7.77 11.25
N HIS A 43 4.97 7.89 10.28
CA HIS A 43 3.53 7.97 10.56
C HIS A 43 3.01 6.65 11.15
N ALA A 44 3.46 5.51 10.63
CA ALA A 44 3.10 4.21 11.18
C ALA A 44 3.58 4.05 12.63
N GLU A 45 4.81 4.48 12.92
CA GLU A 45 5.39 4.42 14.26
C GLU A 45 4.55 5.21 15.28
N LEU A 46 4.08 6.42 14.91
CA LEU A 46 3.20 7.21 15.78
C LEU A 46 1.87 6.50 16.08
N LEU A 47 1.28 5.82 15.10
CA LEU A 47 0.05 5.04 15.30
C LEU A 47 0.30 3.84 16.22
N LEU A 48 1.41 3.12 16.03
CA LEU A 48 1.79 1.99 16.90
C LEU A 48 2.05 2.44 18.35
N ILE A 49 2.68 3.60 18.55
CA ILE A 49 2.86 4.20 19.89
C ILE A 49 1.49 4.49 20.53
N GLY A 50 0.51 4.89 19.74
CA GLY A 50 -0.88 5.09 20.17
C GLY A 50 -1.64 3.79 20.45
N GLY A 51 -1.04 2.62 20.20
CA GLY A 51 -1.67 1.31 20.37
C GLY A 51 -2.59 0.91 19.23
N GLU A 52 -2.47 1.57 18.07
CA GLU A 52 -3.31 1.31 16.90
C GLU A 52 -2.68 0.27 15.97
N SER A 53 -3.52 -0.44 15.22
CA SER A 53 -3.09 -1.26 14.08
C SER A 53 -3.04 -0.41 12.83
N VAL A 54 -2.04 -0.65 11.97
CA VAL A 54 -1.85 0.13 10.75
C VAL A 54 -1.73 -0.78 9.52
N VAL A 55 -2.30 -0.35 8.41
CA VAL A 55 -2.10 -0.95 7.08
C VAL A 55 -1.23 0.02 6.27
N LEU A 56 -0.12 -0.51 5.74
CA LEU A 56 0.81 0.24 4.90
C LEU A 56 0.66 -0.25 3.45
N ASP A 57 0.16 0.62 2.58
CA ASP A 57 -0.03 0.34 1.15
C ASP A 57 1.11 0.97 0.33
N ALA A 58 1.90 0.11 -0.32
CA ALA A 58 3.03 0.50 -1.14
C ALA A 58 3.43 -0.62 -2.09
N THR A 59 4.33 -0.34 -3.02
CA THR A 59 4.88 -1.36 -3.94
C THR A 59 5.81 -2.36 -3.26
N TRP A 60 6.49 -1.96 -2.18
CA TRP A 60 7.42 -2.78 -1.39
C TRP A 60 8.47 -3.51 -2.24
N SER A 61 8.86 -2.93 -3.38
CA SER A 61 9.81 -3.54 -4.32
C SER A 61 11.22 -3.67 -3.75
N ASP A 62 11.65 -2.73 -2.89
CA ASP A 62 12.95 -2.77 -2.24
C ASP A 62 12.93 -3.58 -0.94
N ALA A 63 13.89 -4.52 -0.82
CA ALA A 63 14.03 -5.35 0.38
C ALA A 63 14.43 -4.53 1.63
N GLY A 64 15.17 -3.43 1.45
CA GLY A 64 15.57 -2.54 2.53
C GLY A 64 14.36 -1.85 3.16
N HIS A 65 13.40 -1.40 2.36
CA HIS A 65 12.16 -0.81 2.88
C HIS A 65 11.34 -1.82 3.68
N ARG A 66 11.24 -3.09 3.21
CA ARG A 66 10.57 -4.17 3.95
C ARG A 66 11.25 -4.47 5.28
N GLU A 67 12.59 -4.53 5.28
CA GLU A 67 13.38 -4.73 6.49
C GLU A 67 13.21 -3.58 7.50
N ALA A 68 13.21 -2.34 7.01
CA ALA A 68 12.97 -1.16 7.85
C ALA A 68 11.58 -1.20 8.51
N ALA A 69 10.55 -1.63 7.77
CA ALA A 69 9.20 -1.79 8.30
C ALA A 69 9.15 -2.86 9.41
N ARG A 70 9.76 -4.04 9.16
CA ARG A 70 9.87 -5.11 10.17
C ARG A 70 10.61 -4.65 11.42
N ALA A 71 11.73 -3.96 11.24
CA ALA A 71 12.53 -3.44 12.34
C ALA A 71 11.77 -2.40 13.17
N MET A 72 11.02 -1.51 12.51
CA MET A 72 10.16 -0.53 13.18
C MET A 72 9.09 -1.23 14.01
N ALA A 73 8.33 -2.15 13.44
CA ALA A 73 7.30 -2.90 14.15
C ALA A 73 7.85 -3.68 15.35
N ALA A 74 9.01 -4.34 15.18
CA ALA A 74 9.66 -5.09 16.25
C ALA A 74 10.06 -4.19 17.44
N ARG A 75 10.51 -2.94 17.19
CA ARG A 75 10.82 -1.98 18.28
C ARG A 75 9.60 -1.66 19.15
N HIS A 76 8.39 -1.74 18.58
CA HIS A 76 7.13 -1.46 19.27
C HIS A 76 6.38 -2.73 19.70
N GLY A 77 6.98 -3.91 19.54
CA GLY A 77 6.34 -5.19 19.88
C GLY A 77 5.13 -5.53 19.02
N ALA A 78 5.01 -4.89 17.84
CA ALA A 78 3.92 -5.14 16.92
C ALA A 78 4.22 -6.35 16.02
N GLY A 79 3.20 -7.19 15.78
CA GLY A 79 3.26 -8.22 14.75
C GLY A 79 3.19 -7.62 13.35
N VAL A 80 3.84 -8.27 12.38
CA VAL A 80 3.80 -7.87 10.96
C VAL A 80 3.22 -9.01 10.13
N GLU A 81 2.25 -8.68 9.30
CA GLU A 81 1.78 -9.58 8.24
C GLU A 81 2.10 -8.93 6.88
N GLU A 82 2.86 -9.64 6.06
CA GLU A 82 3.25 -9.18 4.74
C GLU A 82 2.39 -9.86 3.69
N LEU A 83 1.67 -9.06 2.88
CA LEU A 83 0.73 -9.53 1.87
C LEU A 83 1.17 -9.06 0.49
N GLU A 84 1.37 -9.99 -0.44
CA GLU A 84 1.66 -9.68 -1.84
C GLU A 84 0.40 -9.87 -2.68
N CYS A 85 -0.21 -8.79 -3.13
CA CYS A 85 -1.34 -8.82 -4.04
C CYS A 85 -0.91 -9.34 -5.41
N ARG A 86 -1.48 -10.46 -5.85
CA ARG A 86 -1.22 -11.06 -7.16
C ARG A 86 -2.45 -11.01 -8.04
N LEU A 87 -2.26 -10.60 -9.28
CA LEU A 87 -3.32 -10.49 -10.27
C LEU A 87 -2.78 -10.83 -11.66
N ASP A 88 -3.65 -11.43 -12.50
CA ASP A 88 -3.34 -11.57 -13.94
C ASP A 88 -3.11 -10.20 -14.57
N SER A 89 -2.10 -10.11 -15.43
CA SER A 89 -1.70 -8.84 -16.03
C SER A 89 -2.78 -8.21 -16.91
N GLY A 90 -3.60 -9.03 -17.58
CA GLY A 90 -4.72 -8.54 -18.39
C GLY A 90 -5.83 -7.95 -17.52
N ILE A 91 -6.11 -8.56 -16.38
CA ILE A 91 -7.09 -8.03 -15.41
C ILE A 91 -6.54 -6.75 -14.77
N ALA A 92 -5.25 -6.74 -14.39
CA ALA A 92 -4.61 -5.57 -13.80
C ALA A 92 -4.69 -4.35 -14.72
N ARG A 93 -4.32 -4.50 -16.01
CA ARG A 93 -4.41 -3.42 -17.01
C ARG A 93 -5.83 -2.89 -17.14
N ARG A 94 -6.83 -3.77 -17.18
CA ARG A 94 -8.24 -3.35 -17.27
C ARG A 94 -8.66 -2.54 -16.06
N ARG A 95 -8.34 -3.02 -14.84
CA ARG A 95 -8.67 -2.30 -13.60
C ARG A 95 -8.01 -0.92 -13.53
N ILE A 96 -6.75 -0.81 -13.94
CA ILE A 96 -6.07 0.49 -14.02
C ILE A 96 -6.77 1.41 -15.01
N ALA A 97 -7.11 0.92 -16.21
CA ALA A 97 -7.81 1.73 -17.21
C ALA A 97 -9.19 2.19 -16.71
N ASP A 98 -9.96 1.30 -16.09
CA ASP A 98 -11.29 1.63 -15.54
C ASP A 98 -11.18 2.66 -14.41
N ARG A 99 -10.20 2.51 -13.49
CA ARG A 99 -9.94 3.46 -12.41
C ARG A 99 -9.56 4.84 -12.94
N ASN A 100 -8.66 4.90 -13.92
CA ASN A 100 -8.23 6.17 -14.51
C ASN A 100 -9.35 6.91 -15.23
N LEU A 101 -10.37 6.19 -15.72
CA LEU A 101 -11.59 6.80 -16.28
C LEU A 101 -12.50 7.39 -15.21
N LEU A 102 -12.52 6.81 -14.00
CA LEU A 102 -13.38 7.27 -12.91
C LEU A 102 -12.79 8.46 -12.16
N GLY A 103 -11.46 8.59 -12.13
CA GLY A 103 -10.74 9.60 -11.37
C GLY A 103 -10.83 9.42 -9.85
N GLY A 104 -10.23 10.35 -9.10
CA GLY A 104 -10.31 10.38 -7.63
C GLY A 104 -9.39 9.39 -6.91
N ASP A 105 -8.35 8.88 -7.58
CA ASP A 105 -7.31 8.01 -7.00
C ASP A 105 -5.95 8.69 -7.14
N ALA A 106 -5.16 8.76 -6.08
CA ALA A 106 -3.86 9.43 -6.10
C ALA A 106 -2.77 8.68 -6.90
N SER A 107 -3.03 7.44 -7.31
CA SER A 107 -2.08 6.62 -8.04
C SER A 107 -1.94 7.04 -9.51
N ASP A 108 -0.70 7.25 -9.95
CA ASP A 108 -0.35 7.59 -11.34
C ASP A 108 -0.11 6.35 -12.22
N ALA A 109 -0.53 5.16 -11.75
CA ALA A 109 -0.32 3.93 -12.49
C ALA A 109 -1.05 3.95 -13.84
N THR A 110 -0.32 3.58 -14.90
CA THR A 110 -0.85 3.40 -16.25
C THR A 110 -0.89 1.90 -16.61
N PRO A 111 -1.76 1.47 -17.55
CA PRO A 111 -1.79 0.06 -17.97
C PRO A 111 -0.44 -0.49 -18.44
N ASP A 112 0.40 0.35 -19.06
CA ASP A 112 1.73 -0.03 -19.54
C ASP A 112 2.71 -0.31 -18.40
N LEU A 113 2.48 0.27 -17.22
CA LEU A 113 3.33 0.05 -16.06
C LEU A 113 3.33 -1.42 -15.62
N VAL A 114 2.22 -2.13 -15.83
CA VAL A 114 2.08 -3.56 -15.46
C VAL A 114 3.17 -4.43 -16.08
N ASP A 115 3.61 -4.09 -17.31
CA ASP A 115 4.66 -4.85 -18.02
C ASP A 115 6.08 -4.38 -17.67
N ARG A 116 6.21 -3.16 -17.17
CA ARG A 116 7.50 -2.53 -16.89
C ARG A 116 7.94 -2.70 -15.44
N MET A 117 7.01 -2.94 -14.52
CA MET A 117 7.34 -3.14 -13.11
C MET A 117 8.13 -4.44 -12.92
N PRO A 118 9.38 -4.36 -12.45
CA PRO A 118 10.13 -5.56 -12.13
C PRO A 118 9.47 -6.28 -10.93
N ARG A 119 9.32 -7.59 -11.06
CA ARG A 119 8.89 -8.42 -9.93
C ARG A 119 10.11 -8.78 -9.10
N HIS A 120 10.15 -8.26 -7.89
CA HIS A 120 11.19 -8.60 -6.93
C HIS A 120 10.75 -9.79 -6.07
N PRO A 121 11.63 -10.74 -5.77
CA PRO A 121 11.31 -11.83 -4.85
C PRO A 121 10.91 -11.28 -3.48
N TRP A 122 9.80 -11.79 -2.97
CA TRP A 122 9.33 -11.46 -1.62
C TRP A 122 8.86 -12.75 -0.92
N PRO A 123 9.83 -13.60 -0.53
CA PRO A 123 9.54 -14.95 -0.03
C PRO A 123 8.82 -14.95 1.33
N GLU A 124 8.91 -13.87 2.09
CA GLU A 124 8.25 -13.71 3.38
C GLU A 124 6.76 -13.36 3.24
N ALA A 125 6.37 -12.76 2.11
CA ALA A 125 4.99 -12.34 1.93
C ALA A 125 4.07 -13.51 1.58
N ARG A 126 2.88 -13.48 2.17
CA ARG A 126 1.78 -14.37 1.78
C ARG A 126 1.15 -13.86 0.48
N PRO A 127 1.14 -14.66 -0.59
CA PRO A 127 0.51 -14.25 -1.85
C PRO A 127 -1.01 -14.24 -1.69
N ILE A 128 -1.65 -13.17 -2.15
CA ILE A 128 -3.09 -12.98 -2.15
C ILE A 128 -3.58 -12.85 -3.59
N ASP A 129 -4.46 -13.74 -4.03
CA ASP A 129 -5.15 -13.63 -5.31
C ASP A 129 -6.23 -12.55 -5.23
N THR A 130 -5.98 -11.42 -5.89
CA THR A 130 -6.89 -10.28 -5.93
C THR A 130 -7.80 -10.27 -7.16
N SER A 131 -7.98 -11.40 -7.86
CA SER A 131 -8.92 -11.52 -9.00
C SER A 131 -10.39 -11.42 -8.60
N ARG A 132 -10.70 -11.72 -7.34
CA ARG A 132 -12.03 -11.66 -6.74
C ARG A 132 -12.45 -10.23 -6.37
N THR A 133 -13.66 -10.08 -5.85
CA THR A 133 -14.11 -8.79 -5.31
C THR A 133 -13.32 -8.39 -4.06
N PRO A 134 -13.12 -7.09 -3.80
CA PRO A 134 -12.40 -6.63 -2.60
C PRO A 134 -12.92 -7.26 -1.30
N ASP A 135 -14.23 -7.29 -1.10
CA ASP A 135 -14.84 -7.87 0.12
C ASP A 135 -14.44 -9.35 0.29
N ALA A 136 -14.54 -10.15 -0.78
CA ALA A 136 -14.18 -11.57 -0.73
C ALA A 136 -12.68 -11.80 -0.48
N VAL A 137 -11.81 -10.85 -0.88
CA VAL A 137 -10.37 -10.89 -0.59
C VAL A 137 -10.12 -10.51 0.85
N VAL A 138 -10.78 -9.47 1.36
CA VAL A 138 -10.68 -9.03 2.76
C VAL A 138 -11.15 -10.14 3.70
N ASP A 139 -12.30 -10.76 3.44
CA ASP A 139 -12.81 -11.88 4.24
C ASP A 139 -11.76 -13.01 4.32
N GLN A 140 -11.17 -13.38 3.18
CA GLN A 140 -10.12 -14.41 3.13
C GLN A 140 -8.89 -14.04 3.97
N ILE A 141 -8.47 -12.76 3.94
CA ILE A 141 -7.32 -12.27 4.71
C ILE A 141 -7.65 -12.32 6.20
N VAL A 142 -8.80 -11.79 6.60
CA VAL A 142 -9.26 -11.73 8.00
C VAL A 142 -9.40 -13.13 8.57
N ASP A 143 -10.06 -14.06 7.87
CA ASP A 143 -10.18 -15.46 8.28
C ASP A 143 -8.81 -16.14 8.45
N GLY A 144 -7.86 -15.80 7.58
CA GLY A 144 -6.50 -16.32 7.65
C GLY A 144 -5.67 -15.76 8.80
N LEU A 145 -5.94 -14.52 9.23
CA LEU A 145 -5.21 -13.86 10.31
C LEU A 145 -5.79 -14.20 11.70
N PHE A 146 -7.11 -14.26 11.82
CA PHE A 146 -7.80 -14.36 13.09
C PHE A 146 -8.53 -15.70 13.30
N GLY A 147 -8.59 -16.56 12.28
CA GLY A 147 -9.36 -17.80 12.27
C GLY A 147 -10.85 -17.54 12.01
N ALA A 148 -11.59 -18.58 11.59
CA ALA A 148 -13.01 -18.48 11.35
C ALA A 148 -13.78 -18.24 12.68
N GLY A 149 -14.01 -16.97 13.00
CA GLY A 149 -14.74 -16.54 14.19
C GLY A 149 -14.07 -15.51 15.09
N GLY A 150 -12.87 -15.01 14.72
CA GLY A 150 -12.08 -14.15 15.56
C GLY A 150 -11.75 -12.76 15.00
N VAL A 151 -12.74 -11.98 14.59
CA VAL A 151 -12.51 -10.53 14.42
C VAL A 151 -12.63 -9.92 15.83
N PRO A 152 -11.56 -9.26 16.36
CA PRO A 152 -11.73 -8.41 17.54
C PRO A 152 -12.73 -7.32 17.18
N THR A 153 -13.84 -7.23 17.92
CA THR A 153 -14.96 -6.31 17.68
C THR A 153 -14.63 -4.86 18.03
N THR A 154 -13.48 -4.33 17.63
CA THR A 154 -13.13 -2.93 17.79
C THR A 154 -12.38 -2.40 16.57
N PHE A 155 -13.07 -2.40 15.42
CA PHE A 155 -12.78 -1.40 14.41
C PHE A 155 -13.78 -0.25 14.61
N ASP A 156 -13.41 0.73 15.42
CA ASP A 156 -14.10 2.00 15.42
C ASP A 156 -13.92 2.62 14.02
N THR A 157 -15.01 2.61 13.27
CA THR A 157 -15.10 3.32 12.01
C THR A 157 -15.02 4.80 12.34
N VAL A 158 -13.84 5.39 12.21
CA VAL A 158 -13.72 6.86 12.25
C VAL A 158 -14.49 7.39 11.05
N SER A 159 -15.72 7.83 11.34
CA SER A 159 -16.59 8.51 10.39
C SER A 159 -15.89 9.79 9.95
N ARG A 160 -15.61 9.93 8.68
CA ARG A 160 -15.16 11.19 8.09
C ARG A 160 -16.28 12.22 8.26
N ALA A 161 -16.02 13.27 9.04
CA ALA A 161 -16.75 14.55 8.97
C ALA A 161 -16.02 15.48 8.02
#